data_b8bed14e7a708f418c96592544c32beb
#
_entry.id   b8bed14e7a708f418c96592544c32beb
#
_cell.length_a   1.000
_cell.length_b   1.000
_cell.length_c   1.000
_cell.angle_alpha   90.00
_cell.angle_beta   90.00
_cell.angle_gamma   90.00
#
_symmetry.space_group_name_H-M   'P 1'
#
loop_
_entity.id
_entity.type
_entity.pdbx_description
1 polymer ?
#
loop_
_entity_poly.entity_id
_entity_poly.type
_entity_poly.pdbx_seq_one_letter_code
_entity_poly.pdbx_strand_id
1 'polypeptide(L)'
;MFKRCMSFLRGATPRKDGESPFPSQQLFVLALCRICEPIAFMSIFPYVYYMILSFRVTEDERKIALYVGAVTSAFTFAEFSTGLFWGRMSDSFGRKPVLIMGLIGTAISMIAFGFASNLPIALIARALGGLLNGNIGVLQTTVAELVTDKKHQPRAYSIMPFVWCLGSIVGPALGGALAQPCDNYPQFFPRNTIFDRYPFLLPNLVCVVVLCFGITIGILFLEETHPEKKFHRDRGVELGRWLIRLASKKRQAPIMEDSKSAYQYEESQFLFDQQPPPGYRSTENSPRLSSVKVPSLSMREDPDPSQPAKQSRGFAKAFTPKVIFVILAYGILA
;
A
#
# COMPACT_ATOMS: atom_id res chain seq x y z
N MET A 1 7.79 -14.01 21.65
CA MET A 1 7.67 -13.01 20.59
C MET A 1 6.28 -13.01 19.94
N PHE A 2 5.74 -14.16 19.55
CA PHE A 2 4.41 -14.34 18.94
C PHE A 2 3.22 -13.82 19.79
N LYS A 3 3.27 -13.97 21.14
CA LYS A 3 2.23 -13.46 22.05
C LYS A 3 2.13 -11.92 22.10
N ARG A 4 3.25 -11.22 21.92
CA ARG A 4 3.31 -9.75 21.86
C ARG A 4 2.79 -9.21 20.53
N CYS A 5 3.03 -9.93 19.43
CA CYS A 5 2.51 -9.59 18.11
C CYS A 5 0.98 -9.75 18.05
N MET A 6 0.44 -10.79 18.70
CA MET A 6 -1.01 -11.03 18.76
C MET A 6 -1.75 -10.09 19.72
N SER A 7 -1.09 -9.57 20.77
CA SER A 7 -1.68 -8.52 21.62
C SER A 7 -1.70 -7.15 20.93
N PHE A 8 -0.76 -6.90 20.02
CA PHE A 8 -0.70 -5.70 19.19
C PHE A 8 -1.85 -5.66 18.16
N LEU A 9 -2.35 -6.83 17.76
CA LEU A 9 -3.52 -6.99 16.87
C LEU A 9 -4.88 -6.83 17.60
N ARG A 10 -4.90 -6.77 18.92
CA ARG A 10 -6.10 -6.46 19.72
C ARG A 10 -6.13 -4.97 20.02
N GLY A 11 -6.90 -4.23 19.26
CA GLY A 11 -7.29 -2.83 19.35
C GLY A 11 -6.70 -1.98 20.48
N ALA A 12 -6.21 -0.80 20.13
CA ALA A 12 -5.76 0.23 21.05
C ALA A 12 -6.88 0.55 22.06
N THR A 13 -6.57 0.47 23.35
CA THR A 13 -7.42 1.02 24.41
C THR A 13 -7.66 2.51 24.16
N PRO A 14 -8.88 3.03 24.29
CA PRO A 14 -9.16 4.46 24.12
C PRO A 14 -8.39 5.26 25.17
N ARG A 15 -7.50 6.12 24.69
CA ARG A 15 -6.79 7.08 25.53
C ARG A 15 -7.69 8.28 25.78
N LYS A 16 -7.65 8.82 26.99
CA LYS A 16 -8.56 9.82 27.56
C LYS A 16 -8.53 11.23 26.96
N ASP A 17 -7.74 11.48 25.93
CA ASP A 17 -7.55 12.85 25.41
C ASP A 17 -7.94 12.89 23.93
N GLY A 18 -9.18 12.99 23.56
CA GLY A 18 -9.73 13.41 22.25
C GLY A 18 -8.89 13.20 20.96
N GLU A 19 -7.70 12.61 21.05
CA GLU A 19 -6.80 12.33 19.94
C GLU A 19 -7.16 10.98 19.30
N SER A 20 -7.35 11.00 17.98
CA SER A 20 -7.58 9.78 17.22
C SER A 20 -6.41 8.80 17.42
N PRO A 21 -6.64 7.54 17.79
CA PRO A 21 -5.58 6.57 18.03
C PRO A 21 -4.78 6.33 16.74
N PHE A 22 -3.45 6.26 16.87
CA PHE A 22 -2.58 5.95 15.75
C PHE A 22 -2.94 4.59 15.12
N PRO A 23 -3.25 4.49 13.81
CA PRO A 23 -3.73 3.28 13.15
C PRO A 23 -2.61 2.25 12.92
N SER A 24 -1.93 1.87 14.00
CA SER A 24 -0.75 0.98 13.96
C SER A 24 -1.02 -0.38 13.32
N GLN A 25 -2.23 -0.92 13.45
CA GLN A 25 -2.62 -2.20 12.87
C GLN A 25 -2.61 -2.18 11.35
N GLN A 26 -3.30 -1.22 10.75
CA GLN A 26 -3.41 -1.11 9.30
C GLN A 26 -2.08 -0.72 8.67
N LEU A 27 -1.30 0.16 9.32
CA LEU A 27 0.05 0.49 8.88
C LEU A 27 1.00 -0.71 8.95
N PHE A 28 0.88 -1.57 9.95
CA PHE A 28 1.66 -2.80 10.05
C PHE A 28 1.30 -3.81 8.95
N VAL A 29 0.00 -3.99 8.68
CA VAL A 29 -0.46 -4.85 7.57
C VAL A 29 0.03 -4.31 6.23
N LEU A 30 -0.09 -3.00 6.02
CA LEU A 30 0.39 -2.33 4.80
C LEU A 30 1.91 -2.50 4.65
N ALA A 31 2.69 -2.33 5.73
CA ALA A 31 4.13 -2.54 5.73
C ALA A 31 4.50 -3.99 5.40
N LEU A 32 3.75 -4.95 5.93
CA LEU A 32 3.97 -6.38 5.67
C LEU A 32 3.65 -6.78 4.21
N CYS A 33 2.60 -6.21 3.63
CA CYS A 33 2.32 -6.37 2.20
C CYS A 33 3.40 -5.71 1.35
N ARG A 34 3.84 -4.53 1.77
CA ARG A 34 4.76 -3.69 0.99
C ARG A 34 6.19 -4.22 0.96
N ILE A 35 6.67 -4.91 2.01
CA ILE A 35 8.05 -5.44 2.06
C ILE A 35 8.33 -6.48 0.97
N CYS A 36 7.32 -7.18 0.48
CA CYS A 36 7.46 -8.21 -0.54
C CYS A 36 7.97 -7.65 -1.87
N GLU A 37 7.60 -6.42 -2.21
CA GLU A 37 7.97 -5.77 -3.47
C GLU A 37 9.45 -5.37 -3.53
N PRO A 38 10.03 -4.62 -2.56
CA PRO A 38 11.46 -4.33 -2.58
C PRO A 38 12.33 -5.60 -2.44
N ILE A 39 11.87 -6.65 -1.75
CA ILE A 39 12.56 -7.95 -1.75
C ILE A 39 12.64 -8.49 -3.17
N ALA A 40 11.51 -8.54 -3.89
CA ALA A 40 11.47 -9.03 -5.27
C ALA A 40 12.31 -8.17 -6.21
N PHE A 41 12.19 -6.84 -6.11
CA PHE A 41 12.94 -5.91 -6.96
C PHE A 41 14.45 -5.99 -6.75
N MET A 42 14.90 -6.01 -5.50
CA MET A 42 16.31 -6.00 -5.14
C MET A 42 16.98 -7.37 -5.30
N SER A 43 16.22 -8.47 -5.31
CA SER A 43 16.74 -9.82 -5.47
C SER A 43 17.45 -10.05 -6.81
N ILE A 44 17.17 -9.23 -7.82
CA ILE A 44 17.69 -9.40 -9.18
C ILE A 44 19.14 -8.94 -9.31
N PHE A 45 19.54 -7.91 -8.55
CA PHE A 45 20.84 -7.25 -8.71
C PHE A 45 22.06 -8.18 -8.60
N PRO A 46 22.11 -9.15 -7.70
CA PRO A 46 23.29 -10.04 -7.59
C PRO A 46 23.50 -10.93 -8.82
N TYR A 47 22.45 -11.30 -9.53
CA TYR A 47 22.57 -12.30 -10.60
C TYR A 47 22.26 -11.77 -12.00
N VAL A 48 21.69 -10.56 -12.15
CA VAL A 48 21.32 -10.04 -13.49
C VAL A 48 22.50 -9.94 -14.43
N TYR A 49 23.69 -9.59 -13.92
CA TYR A 49 24.91 -9.57 -14.73
C TYR A 49 25.24 -10.96 -15.30
N TYR A 50 25.25 -11.99 -14.47
CA TYR A 50 25.50 -13.37 -14.87
C TYR A 50 24.42 -13.91 -15.80
N MET A 51 23.19 -13.49 -15.59
CA MET A 51 22.07 -13.83 -16.46
C MET A 51 22.27 -13.28 -17.89
N ILE A 52 22.65 -12.04 -18.04
CA ILE A 52 22.90 -11.41 -19.35
C ILE A 52 24.14 -12.01 -19.99
N LEU A 53 25.17 -12.29 -19.22
CA LEU A 53 26.37 -12.99 -19.69
C LEU A 53 26.01 -14.39 -20.24
N SER A 54 25.11 -15.11 -19.59
CA SER A 54 24.65 -16.45 -20.04
C SER A 54 23.90 -16.40 -21.37
N PHE A 55 23.28 -15.29 -21.73
CA PHE A 55 22.60 -15.11 -23.02
C PHE A 55 23.57 -14.97 -24.22
N ARG A 56 24.87 -14.76 -23.97
CA ARG A 56 25.91 -14.63 -24.99
C ARG A 56 25.58 -13.59 -26.09
N VAL A 57 24.93 -12.47 -25.68
CA VAL A 57 24.53 -11.40 -26.60
C VAL A 57 25.76 -10.65 -27.15
N THR A 58 26.82 -10.55 -26.35
CA THR A 58 28.08 -9.87 -26.71
C THR A 58 29.24 -10.40 -25.87
N GLU A 59 30.44 -10.31 -26.40
CA GLU A 59 31.68 -10.61 -25.67
C GLU A 59 32.30 -9.36 -25.00
N ASP A 60 31.75 -8.17 -25.28
CA ASP A 60 32.24 -6.91 -24.76
C ASP A 60 31.61 -6.63 -23.39
N GLU A 61 32.42 -6.65 -22.33
CA GLU A 61 31.96 -6.42 -20.95
C GLU A 61 31.25 -5.07 -20.76
N ARG A 62 31.65 -4.01 -21.50
CA ARG A 62 31.02 -2.69 -21.41
C ARG A 62 29.57 -2.75 -21.93
N LYS A 63 29.35 -3.53 -22.99
CA LYS A 63 27.99 -3.71 -23.54
C LYS A 63 27.13 -4.55 -22.61
N ILE A 64 27.70 -5.53 -21.90
CA ILE A 64 26.98 -6.31 -20.88
C ILE A 64 26.46 -5.38 -19.78
N ALA A 65 27.31 -4.50 -19.24
CA ALA A 65 26.89 -3.53 -18.23
C ALA A 65 25.74 -2.60 -18.72
N LEU A 66 25.79 -2.19 -19.99
CA LEU A 66 24.72 -1.39 -20.59
C LEU A 66 23.41 -2.18 -20.69
N TYR A 67 23.44 -3.46 -21.06
CA TYR A 67 22.24 -4.32 -21.09
C TYR A 67 21.68 -4.59 -19.69
N VAL A 68 22.54 -4.74 -18.68
CA VAL A 68 22.12 -4.81 -17.26
C VAL A 68 21.36 -3.54 -16.88
N GLY A 69 21.91 -2.38 -17.19
CA GLY A 69 21.25 -1.09 -16.98
C GLY A 69 19.92 -0.99 -17.73
N ALA A 70 19.85 -1.46 -18.98
CA ALA A 70 18.61 -1.46 -19.74
C ALA A 70 17.52 -2.35 -19.13
N VAL A 71 17.86 -3.55 -18.66
CA VAL A 71 16.92 -4.48 -18.02
C VAL A 71 16.39 -3.92 -16.69
N THR A 72 17.25 -3.29 -15.89
CA THR A 72 16.82 -2.69 -14.62
C THR A 72 15.99 -1.42 -14.84
N SER A 73 16.40 -0.55 -15.77
CA SER A 73 15.68 0.69 -16.07
C SER A 73 14.36 0.46 -16.81
N ALA A 74 14.21 -0.64 -17.55
CA ALA A 74 12.97 -0.98 -18.25
C ALA A 74 11.78 -1.08 -17.29
N PHE A 75 11.98 -1.65 -16.09
CA PHE A 75 10.96 -1.73 -15.05
C PHE A 75 10.57 -0.33 -14.54
N THR A 76 11.55 0.46 -14.10
CA THR A 76 11.30 1.79 -13.51
C THR A 76 10.72 2.77 -14.51
N PHE A 77 11.16 2.72 -15.76
CA PHE A 77 10.60 3.54 -16.84
C PHE A 77 9.14 3.18 -17.15
N ALA A 78 8.83 1.88 -17.20
CA ALA A 78 7.47 1.40 -17.42
C ALA A 78 6.54 1.78 -16.23
N GLU A 79 7.01 1.61 -14.99
CA GLU A 79 6.29 2.00 -13.77
C GLU A 79 6.01 3.51 -13.74
N PHE A 80 7.00 4.34 -14.06
CA PHE A 80 6.84 5.78 -14.16
C PHE A 80 5.79 6.17 -15.21
N SER A 81 5.82 5.53 -16.39
CA SER A 81 4.91 5.82 -17.50
C SER A 81 3.43 5.52 -17.13
N THR A 82 3.19 4.51 -16.31
CA THR A 82 1.83 4.08 -15.91
C THR A 82 1.38 4.62 -14.56
N GLY A 83 2.23 5.28 -13.80
CA GLY A 83 1.91 5.76 -12.45
C GLY A 83 0.67 6.64 -12.38
N LEU A 84 0.48 7.57 -13.35
CA LEU A 84 -0.72 8.41 -13.43
C LEU A 84 -2.00 7.63 -13.75
N PHE A 85 -1.88 6.60 -14.59
CA PHE A 85 -3.00 5.72 -14.93
C PHE A 85 -3.45 4.94 -13.69
N TRP A 86 -2.52 4.32 -12.97
CA TRP A 86 -2.79 3.57 -11.75
C TRP A 86 -3.33 4.46 -10.62
N GLY A 87 -2.82 5.68 -10.49
CA GLY A 87 -3.34 6.68 -9.56
C GLY A 87 -4.83 6.93 -9.78
N ARG A 88 -5.24 7.23 -11.02
CA ARG A 88 -6.65 7.43 -11.38
C ARG A 88 -7.49 6.17 -11.20
N MET A 89 -6.93 5.03 -11.56
CA MET A 89 -7.61 3.76 -11.38
C MET A 89 -7.88 3.49 -9.90
N SER A 90 -6.96 3.84 -9.02
CA SER A 90 -7.14 3.71 -7.57
C SER A 90 -8.21 4.65 -6.99
N ASP A 91 -8.40 5.83 -7.59
CA ASP A 91 -9.50 6.73 -7.23
C ASP A 91 -10.86 6.15 -7.67
N SER A 92 -10.89 5.39 -8.76
CA SER A 92 -12.11 4.79 -9.30
C SER A 92 -12.45 3.44 -8.69
N PHE A 93 -11.47 2.53 -8.55
CA PHE A 93 -11.69 1.15 -8.08
C PHE A 93 -11.45 0.95 -6.58
N GLY A 94 -10.74 1.87 -5.93
CA GLY A 94 -10.31 1.77 -4.53
C GLY A 94 -8.81 1.51 -4.42
N ARG A 95 -8.26 1.75 -3.23
CA ARG A 95 -6.80 1.64 -2.97
C ARG A 95 -6.34 0.20 -2.88
N LYS A 96 -7.05 -0.60 -2.09
CA LYS A 96 -6.73 -2.02 -1.84
C LYS A 96 -6.66 -2.87 -3.11
N PRO A 97 -7.67 -2.87 -4.03
CA PRO A 97 -7.60 -3.68 -5.24
C PRO A 97 -6.41 -3.33 -6.12
N VAL A 98 -6.08 -2.04 -6.25
CA VAL A 98 -4.97 -1.59 -7.09
C VAL A 98 -3.63 -2.01 -6.50
N LEU A 99 -3.42 -1.89 -5.17
CA LEU A 99 -2.23 -2.38 -4.50
C LEU A 99 -2.03 -3.89 -4.70
N ILE A 100 -3.11 -4.68 -4.60
CA ILE A 100 -3.06 -6.13 -4.81
C ILE A 100 -2.76 -6.46 -6.27
N MET A 101 -3.37 -5.76 -7.24
CA MET A 101 -3.09 -5.95 -8.68
C MET A 101 -1.63 -5.67 -9.01
N GLY A 102 -1.02 -4.65 -8.40
CA GLY A 102 0.41 -4.37 -8.57
C GLY A 102 1.30 -5.51 -8.07
N LEU A 103 1.01 -6.07 -6.89
CA LEU A 103 1.74 -7.24 -6.39
C LEU A 103 1.58 -8.47 -7.30
N ILE A 104 0.38 -8.71 -7.84
CA ILE A 104 0.11 -9.78 -8.81
C ILE A 104 0.91 -9.53 -10.09
N GLY A 105 0.90 -8.30 -10.61
CA GLY A 105 1.66 -7.92 -11.80
C GLY A 105 3.16 -8.16 -11.62
N THR A 106 3.70 -7.78 -10.46
CA THR A 106 5.11 -8.06 -10.10
C THR A 106 5.38 -9.56 -10.04
N ALA A 107 4.49 -10.37 -9.46
CA ALA A 107 4.65 -11.82 -9.39
C ALA A 107 4.68 -12.46 -10.79
N ILE A 108 3.78 -12.05 -11.68
CA ILE A 108 3.76 -12.52 -13.08
C ILE A 108 5.06 -12.14 -13.79
N SER A 109 5.52 -10.89 -13.62
CA SER A 109 6.79 -10.43 -14.19
C SER A 109 7.98 -11.25 -13.69
N MET A 110 8.05 -11.57 -12.39
CA MET A 110 9.13 -12.38 -11.81
C MET A 110 9.16 -13.80 -12.39
N ILE A 111 8.00 -14.42 -12.60
CA ILE A 111 7.89 -15.70 -13.28
C ILE A 111 8.41 -15.59 -14.71
N ALA A 112 7.92 -14.62 -15.48
CA ALA A 112 8.34 -14.42 -16.86
C ALA A 112 9.84 -14.13 -16.97
N PHE A 113 10.39 -13.33 -16.04
CA PHE A 113 11.82 -13.04 -15.98
C PHE A 113 12.66 -14.27 -15.63
N GLY A 114 12.20 -15.11 -14.70
CA GLY A 114 12.87 -16.36 -14.34
C GLY A 114 12.98 -17.36 -15.49
N PHE A 115 12.02 -17.35 -16.41
CA PHE A 115 12.02 -18.17 -17.63
C PHE A 115 12.67 -17.48 -18.84
N ALA A 116 13.22 -16.28 -18.69
CA ALA A 116 13.84 -15.59 -19.80
C ALA A 116 15.09 -16.34 -20.31
N SER A 117 15.07 -16.74 -21.58
CA SER A 117 16.16 -17.42 -22.24
C SER A 117 17.05 -16.48 -23.07
N ASN A 118 16.62 -15.24 -23.26
CA ASN A 118 17.31 -14.23 -24.04
C ASN A 118 16.97 -12.81 -23.58
N LEU A 119 17.78 -11.85 -23.98
CA LEU A 119 17.68 -10.45 -23.57
C LEU A 119 16.30 -9.80 -23.90
N PRO A 120 15.70 -9.96 -25.09
CA PRO A 120 14.39 -9.37 -25.38
C PRO A 120 13.29 -9.86 -24.46
N ILE A 121 13.26 -11.16 -24.13
CA ILE A 121 12.26 -11.72 -23.18
C ILE A 121 12.47 -11.12 -21.78
N ALA A 122 13.73 -11.00 -21.35
CA ALA A 122 14.05 -10.38 -20.06
C ALA A 122 13.58 -8.92 -19.99
N LEU A 123 13.82 -8.13 -21.04
CA LEU A 123 13.38 -6.74 -21.15
C LEU A 123 11.84 -6.62 -21.13
N ILE A 124 11.14 -7.45 -21.91
CA ILE A 124 9.68 -7.46 -21.96
C ILE A 124 9.10 -7.86 -20.59
N ALA A 125 9.65 -8.90 -19.95
CA ALA A 125 9.21 -9.33 -18.64
C ALA A 125 9.36 -8.22 -17.58
N ARG A 126 10.46 -7.49 -17.61
CA ARG A 126 10.71 -6.34 -16.70
C ARG A 126 9.80 -5.16 -17.01
N ALA A 127 9.64 -4.81 -18.28
CA ALA A 127 8.73 -3.76 -18.69
C ALA A 127 7.27 -4.09 -18.30
N LEU A 128 6.84 -5.34 -18.51
CA LEU A 128 5.51 -5.80 -18.09
C LEU A 128 5.30 -5.63 -16.58
N GLY A 129 6.33 -5.98 -15.78
CA GLY A 129 6.27 -5.80 -14.32
C GLY A 129 6.08 -4.33 -13.94
N GLY A 130 6.83 -3.42 -14.54
CA GLY A 130 6.68 -1.99 -14.31
C GLY A 130 5.32 -1.45 -14.78
N LEU A 131 4.83 -1.86 -15.96
CA LEU A 131 3.51 -1.48 -16.46
C LEU A 131 2.37 -1.87 -15.53
N LEU A 132 2.47 -3.03 -14.89
CA LEU A 132 1.46 -3.55 -13.96
C LEU A 132 1.62 -3.05 -12.52
N ASN A 133 2.76 -2.43 -12.19
CA ASN A 133 3.11 -1.98 -10.83
C ASN A 133 3.17 -0.45 -10.70
N GLY A 134 2.05 0.22 -10.79
CA GLY A 134 1.97 1.68 -10.54
C GLY A 134 1.72 2.04 -9.07
N ASN A 135 2.24 1.27 -8.12
CA ASN A 135 1.82 1.29 -6.72
C ASN A 135 2.35 2.46 -5.89
N ILE A 136 3.44 3.14 -6.27
CA ILE A 136 4.11 4.15 -5.42
C ILE A 136 3.15 5.30 -5.06
N GLY A 137 2.45 5.86 -6.04
CA GLY A 137 1.50 6.95 -5.81
C GLY A 137 0.29 6.51 -4.97
N VAL A 138 -0.24 5.32 -5.27
CA VAL A 138 -1.38 4.75 -4.55
C VAL A 138 -1.03 4.45 -3.09
N LEU A 139 0.20 4.00 -2.83
CA LEU A 139 0.70 3.75 -1.49
C LEU A 139 0.78 5.03 -0.66
N GLN A 140 1.32 6.11 -1.22
CA GLN A 140 1.44 7.39 -0.51
C GLN A 140 0.05 7.96 -0.17
N THR A 141 -0.91 7.88 -1.09
CA THR A 141 -2.29 8.29 -0.83
C THR A 141 -2.95 7.40 0.22
N THR A 142 -2.73 6.08 0.19
CA THR A 142 -3.24 5.15 1.22
C THR A 142 -2.73 5.51 2.61
N VAL A 143 -1.42 5.81 2.76
CA VAL A 143 -0.84 6.24 4.04
C VAL A 143 -1.44 7.58 4.49
N ALA A 144 -1.64 8.54 3.58
CA ALA A 144 -2.26 9.81 3.89
C ALA A 144 -3.71 9.67 4.37
N GLU A 145 -4.48 8.78 3.75
CA GLU A 145 -5.87 8.47 4.11
C GLU A 145 -5.99 7.70 5.44
N LEU A 146 -5.03 6.81 5.73
CA LEU A 146 -4.97 6.09 7.00
C LEU A 146 -4.63 7.01 8.18
N VAL A 147 -3.79 8.02 7.98
CA VAL A 147 -3.30 8.90 9.03
C VAL A 147 -3.74 10.33 8.75
N THR A 148 -4.95 10.65 9.17
CA THR A 148 -5.55 11.97 9.00
C THR A 148 -4.95 13.03 9.95
N ASP A 149 -4.47 12.62 11.12
CA ASP A 149 -3.84 13.53 12.08
C ASP A 149 -2.42 13.91 11.64
N LYS A 150 -2.20 15.22 11.42
CA LYS A 150 -0.91 15.79 10.99
C LYS A 150 0.26 15.44 11.92
N LYS A 151 0.00 15.28 13.23
CA LYS A 151 1.02 14.93 14.22
C LYS A 151 1.61 13.53 13.97
N HIS A 152 0.80 12.59 13.45
CA HIS A 152 1.18 11.21 13.22
C HIS A 152 1.73 10.94 11.82
N GLN A 153 1.52 11.86 10.87
CA GLN A 153 1.97 11.71 9.48
C GLN A 153 3.48 11.45 9.33
N PRO A 154 4.39 12.21 9.97
CA PRO A 154 5.83 11.98 9.80
C PRO A 154 6.24 10.56 10.21
N ARG A 155 5.66 10.03 11.30
CA ARG A 155 5.92 8.66 11.77
C ARG A 155 5.37 7.61 10.81
N ALA A 156 4.20 7.83 10.23
CA ALA A 156 3.61 6.91 9.27
C ALA A 156 4.42 6.85 7.98
N TYR A 157 4.81 8.01 7.44
CA TYR A 157 5.63 8.05 6.23
C TYR A 157 7.05 7.48 6.42
N SER A 158 7.63 7.54 7.62
CA SER A 158 8.95 6.94 7.90
C SER A 158 8.96 5.40 7.83
N ILE A 159 7.80 4.75 7.95
CA ILE A 159 7.67 3.30 7.83
C ILE A 159 8.02 2.83 6.41
N MET A 160 7.68 3.60 5.38
CA MET A 160 7.88 3.20 3.98
C MET A 160 9.36 3.09 3.59
N PRO A 161 10.22 4.10 3.84
CA PRO A 161 11.65 3.96 3.63
C PRO A 161 12.29 2.85 4.47
N PHE A 162 11.82 2.64 5.71
CA PHE A 162 12.30 1.55 6.55
C PHE A 162 12.02 0.17 5.93
N VAL A 163 10.80 -0.04 5.43
CA VAL A 163 10.41 -1.27 4.72
C VAL A 163 11.26 -1.46 3.47
N TRP A 164 11.52 -0.39 2.72
CA TRP A 164 12.40 -0.42 1.54
C TRP A 164 13.83 -0.83 1.91
N CYS A 165 14.41 -0.25 2.96
CA CYS A 165 15.75 -0.62 3.44
C CYS A 165 15.84 -2.09 3.85
N LEU A 166 14.83 -2.62 4.56
CA LEU A 166 14.80 -4.05 4.90
C LEU A 166 14.77 -4.93 3.65
N GLY A 167 13.93 -4.58 2.68
CA GLY A 167 13.86 -5.30 1.40
C GLY A 167 15.18 -5.25 0.63
N SER A 168 15.88 -4.11 0.66
CA SER A 168 17.19 -3.92 0.02
C SER A 168 18.30 -4.76 0.61
N ILE A 169 18.15 -5.22 1.86
CA ILE A 169 19.09 -6.14 2.50
C ILE A 169 18.71 -7.59 2.20
N VAL A 170 17.44 -7.93 2.42
CA VAL A 170 16.95 -9.31 2.30
C VAL A 170 16.90 -9.75 0.83
N GLY A 171 16.50 -8.87 -0.08
CA GLY A 171 16.37 -9.17 -1.51
C GLY A 171 17.66 -9.69 -2.12
N PRO A 172 18.76 -8.93 -2.10
CA PRO A 172 20.04 -9.38 -2.65
C PRO A 172 20.58 -10.65 -1.98
N ALA A 173 20.39 -10.78 -0.67
CA ALA A 173 20.80 -11.99 0.05
C ALA A 173 20.08 -13.24 -0.48
N LEU A 174 18.76 -13.16 -0.68
CA LEU A 174 17.97 -14.25 -1.29
C LEU A 174 18.35 -14.48 -2.75
N GLY A 175 18.46 -13.41 -3.54
CA GLY A 175 18.79 -13.50 -4.96
C GLY A 175 20.15 -14.16 -5.21
N GLY A 176 21.18 -13.72 -4.47
CA GLY A 176 22.53 -14.26 -4.59
C GLY A 176 22.65 -15.69 -4.07
N ALA A 177 22.03 -16.00 -2.92
CA ALA A 177 22.09 -17.35 -2.35
C ALA A 177 21.39 -18.41 -3.21
N LEU A 178 20.33 -18.05 -3.93
CA LEU A 178 19.50 -18.98 -4.69
C LEU A 178 19.83 -19.02 -6.20
N ALA A 179 20.72 -18.12 -6.67
CA ALA A 179 21.16 -18.13 -8.06
C ALA A 179 21.98 -19.40 -8.36
N GLN A 180 21.84 -19.91 -9.60
CA GLN A 180 22.58 -21.08 -10.09
C GLN A 180 22.52 -22.29 -9.14
N PRO A 181 21.31 -22.81 -8.81
CA PRO A 181 21.15 -23.80 -7.76
C PRO A 181 21.84 -25.15 -8.08
N CYS A 182 21.96 -25.52 -9.32
CA CYS A 182 22.63 -26.76 -9.72
C CYS A 182 24.16 -26.73 -9.48
N ASP A 183 24.76 -25.52 -9.55
CA ASP A 183 26.19 -25.33 -9.30
C ASP A 183 26.46 -25.13 -7.81
N ASN A 184 25.64 -24.35 -7.12
CA ASN A 184 25.82 -24.01 -5.69
C ASN A 184 25.34 -25.13 -4.76
N TYR A 185 24.30 -25.88 -5.14
CA TYR A 185 23.66 -26.92 -4.33
C TYR A 185 23.44 -28.23 -5.09
N PRO A 186 24.49 -28.90 -5.63
CA PRO A 186 24.36 -30.09 -6.47
C PRO A 186 23.70 -31.28 -5.76
N GLN A 187 23.69 -31.28 -4.41
CA GLN A 187 23.05 -32.32 -3.61
C GLN A 187 21.53 -32.27 -3.65
N PHE A 188 20.97 -31.07 -3.77
CA PHE A 188 19.52 -30.84 -3.79
C PHE A 188 18.94 -30.64 -5.20
N PHE A 189 19.75 -30.13 -6.12
CA PHE A 189 19.36 -29.80 -7.48
C PHE A 189 20.26 -30.58 -8.48
N PRO A 190 19.89 -31.80 -8.89
CA PRO A 190 20.67 -32.54 -9.86
C PRO A 190 20.66 -31.85 -11.22
N ARG A 191 21.73 -32.04 -11.99
CA ARG A 191 21.81 -31.63 -13.40
C ARG A 191 20.72 -32.31 -14.21
N ASN A 192 20.30 -31.71 -15.34
CA ASN A 192 19.17 -32.11 -16.20
C ASN A 192 17.78 -31.81 -15.62
N THR A 193 17.68 -30.93 -14.63
CA THR A 193 16.40 -30.38 -14.12
C THR A 193 16.05 -29.07 -14.85
N ILE A 194 14.83 -28.55 -14.58
CA ILE A 194 14.39 -27.23 -15.08
C ILE A 194 15.37 -26.16 -14.64
N PHE A 195 15.97 -26.29 -13.46
CA PHE A 195 16.91 -25.32 -12.89
C PHE A 195 18.29 -25.32 -13.57
N ASP A 196 18.65 -26.39 -14.27
CA ASP A 196 19.85 -26.45 -15.11
C ASP A 196 19.62 -25.63 -16.41
N ARG A 197 18.41 -25.74 -16.98
CA ARG A 197 18.02 -24.99 -18.17
C ARG A 197 17.76 -23.49 -17.86
N TYR A 198 17.24 -23.18 -16.67
CA TYR A 198 16.91 -21.83 -16.20
C TYR A 198 17.57 -21.57 -14.85
N PRO A 199 18.88 -21.27 -14.82
CA PRO A 199 19.65 -21.19 -13.56
C PRO A 199 19.23 -20.04 -12.64
N PHE A 200 18.48 -19.07 -13.16
CA PHE A 200 17.98 -17.92 -12.41
C PHE A 200 16.48 -18.02 -12.07
N LEU A 201 15.88 -19.20 -12.32
CA LEU A 201 14.46 -19.41 -12.03
C LEU A 201 14.18 -19.51 -10.53
N LEU A 202 15.04 -20.20 -9.77
CA LEU A 202 14.80 -20.47 -8.34
C LEU A 202 14.65 -19.18 -7.50
N PRO A 203 15.55 -18.17 -7.57
CA PRO A 203 15.36 -16.94 -6.82
C PRO A 203 14.07 -16.21 -7.18
N ASN A 204 13.68 -16.22 -8.46
CA ASN A 204 12.43 -15.62 -8.90
C ASN A 204 11.20 -16.35 -8.34
N LEU A 205 11.20 -17.68 -8.30
CA LEU A 205 10.11 -18.49 -7.72
C LEU A 205 9.97 -18.23 -6.21
N VAL A 206 11.09 -18.13 -5.48
CA VAL A 206 11.05 -17.80 -4.05
C VAL A 206 10.47 -16.39 -3.83
N CYS A 207 10.85 -15.42 -4.66
CA CYS A 207 10.24 -14.10 -4.62
C CYS A 207 8.74 -14.11 -4.92
N VAL A 208 8.29 -14.96 -5.87
CA VAL A 208 6.85 -15.15 -6.14
C VAL A 208 6.13 -15.72 -4.92
N VAL A 209 6.71 -16.67 -4.20
CA VAL A 209 6.13 -17.19 -2.95
C VAL A 209 6.00 -16.08 -1.90
N VAL A 210 7.03 -15.23 -1.75
CA VAL A 210 6.99 -14.07 -0.86
C VAL A 210 5.90 -13.08 -1.29
N LEU A 211 5.77 -12.80 -2.59
CA LEU A 211 4.70 -11.94 -3.13
C LEU A 211 3.31 -12.54 -2.91
N CYS A 212 3.13 -13.85 -3.11
CA CYS A 212 1.87 -14.54 -2.82
C CYS A 212 1.49 -14.44 -1.35
N PHE A 213 2.47 -14.51 -0.44
CA PHE A 213 2.25 -14.26 0.98
C PHE A 213 1.78 -12.83 1.24
N GLY A 214 2.43 -11.82 0.63
CA GLY A 214 2.02 -10.42 0.69
C GLY A 214 0.61 -10.19 0.14
N ILE A 215 0.28 -10.78 -1.01
CA ILE A 215 -1.05 -10.73 -1.63
C ILE A 215 -2.10 -11.32 -0.69
N THR A 216 -1.83 -12.49 -0.11
CA THR A 216 -2.75 -13.16 0.82
C THR A 216 -3.02 -12.30 2.05
N ILE A 217 -1.98 -11.71 2.65
CA ILE A 217 -2.13 -10.78 3.78
C ILE A 217 -2.93 -9.55 3.36
N GLY A 218 -2.64 -8.97 2.19
CA GLY A 218 -3.37 -7.82 1.66
C GLY A 218 -4.86 -8.10 1.46
N ILE A 219 -5.21 -9.25 0.90
CA ILE A 219 -6.61 -9.64 0.71
C ILE A 219 -7.33 -9.82 2.05
N LEU A 220 -6.68 -10.49 3.03
CA LEU A 220 -7.32 -10.90 4.28
C LEU A 220 -7.37 -9.77 5.34
N PHE A 221 -6.37 -8.90 5.38
CA PHE A 221 -6.20 -7.99 6.53
C PHE A 221 -6.12 -6.51 6.16
N LEU A 222 -5.82 -6.15 4.90
CA LEU A 222 -5.81 -4.77 4.48
C LEU A 222 -7.24 -4.28 4.30
N GLU A 223 -7.61 -3.22 5.00
CA GLU A 223 -8.91 -2.56 4.85
C GLU A 223 -8.85 -1.52 3.73
N GLU A 224 -10.00 -1.29 3.04
CA GLU A 224 -10.10 -0.25 2.03
C GLU A 224 -10.07 1.13 2.70
N THR A 225 -9.23 2.02 2.19
CA THR A 225 -9.06 3.38 2.75
C THR A 225 -9.82 4.45 1.98
N HIS A 226 -10.30 4.14 0.77
CA HIS A 226 -11.01 5.11 -0.06
C HIS A 226 -12.28 5.62 0.63
N PRO A 227 -12.50 6.94 0.75
CA PRO A 227 -13.59 7.53 1.53
C PRO A 227 -14.99 7.01 1.17
N GLU A 228 -15.28 6.85 -0.12
CA GLU A 228 -16.60 6.38 -0.61
C GLU A 228 -16.74 4.86 -0.53
N LYS A 229 -15.65 4.10 -0.60
CA LYS A 229 -15.68 2.62 -0.68
C LYS A 229 -15.40 1.93 0.65
N LYS A 230 -14.96 2.66 1.65
CA LYS A 230 -14.68 2.15 2.99
C LYS A 230 -15.85 1.40 3.63
N PHE A 231 -17.08 1.76 3.27
CA PHE A 231 -18.31 1.15 3.80
C PHE A 231 -18.79 -0.05 2.97
N HIS A 232 -18.15 -0.36 1.84
CA HIS A 232 -18.49 -1.56 1.08
C HIS A 232 -18.05 -2.83 1.81
N ARG A 233 -18.89 -3.84 1.75
CA ARG A 233 -18.63 -5.15 2.37
C ARG A 233 -17.42 -5.83 1.72
N ASP A 234 -16.32 -5.97 2.44
CA ASP A 234 -15.12 -6.64 1.98
C ASP A 234 -15.08 -8.09 2.47
N ARG A 235 -15.40 -9.03 1.58
CA ARG A 235 -15.41 -10.47 1.86
C ARG A 235 -14.04 -11.00 2.28
N GLY A 236 -12.95 -10.40 1.79
CA GLY A 236 -11.59 -10.79 2.14
C GLY A 236 -11.28 -10.52 3.61
N VAL A 237 -11.62 -9.32 4.09
CA VAL A 237 -11.45 -8.92 5.50
C VAL A 237 -12.36 -9.73 6.43
N GLU A 238 -13.58 -10.03 5.99
CA GLU A 238 -14.49 -10.92 6.77
C GLU A 238 -13.88 -12.30 6.94
N LEU A 239 -13.32 -12.89 5.89
CA LEU A 239 -12.62 -14.17 5.94
C LEU A 239 -11.39 -14.10 6.86
N GLY A 240 -10.60 -13.04 6.78
CA GLY A 240 -9.45 -12.81 7.65
C GLY A 240 -9.86 -12.74 9.14
N ARG A 241 -10.91 -11.98 9.45
CA ARG A 241 -11.47 -11.90 10.80
C ARG A 241 -12.02 -13.24 11.30
N TRP A 242 -12.67 -14.02 10.42
CA TRP A 242 -13.16 -15.37 10.73
C TRP A 242 -11.99 -16.31 11.05
N LEU A 243 -10.91 -16.30 10.25
CA LEU A 243 -9.69 -17.08 10.51
C LEU A 243 -9.05 -16.74 11.86
N ILE A 244 -8.97 -15.44 12.21
CA ILE A 244 -8.46 -15.01 13.52
C ILE A 244 -9.36 -15.54 14.65
N ARG A 245 -10.69 -15.47 14.48
CA ARG A 245 -11.64 -16.01 15.48
C ARG A 245 -11.48 -17.52 15.66
N LEU A 246 -11.28 -18.27 14.57
CA LEU A 246 -11.05 -19.73 14.62
C LEU A 246 -9.74 -20.04 15.36
N ALA A 247 -8.66 -19.31 15.06
CA ALA A 247 -7.38 -19.43 15.74
C ALA A 247 -7.46 -19.03 17.23
N SER A 248 -8.30 -18.04 17.56
CA SER A 248 -8.54 -17.59 18.93
C SER A 248 -9.47 -18.53 19.73
N LYS A 249 -10.42 -19.20 19.07
CA LYS A 249 -11.42 -20.07 19.70
C LYS A 249 -10.81 -21.28 20.40
N LYS A 250 -9.59 -21.67 20.02
CA LYS A 250 -8.81 -22.72 20.69
C LYS A 250 -8.28 -22.31 22.09
N ARG A 251 -8.52 -21.06 22.53
CA ARG A 251 -7.97 -20.49 23.80
C ARG A 251 -8.97 -19.77 24.70
N GLN A 252 -10.25 -19.72 24.35
CA GLN A 252 -11.25 -19.12 25.22
C GLN A 252 -12.15 -20.22 25.80
N ALA A 253 -11.93 -20.50 27.09
CA ALA A 253 -13.00 -21.01 27.96
C ALA A 253 -14.15 -19.98 27.93
N PRO A 254 -15.44 -20.40 28.10
CA PRO A 254 -16.58 -19.54 27.89
C PRO A 254 -16.58 -18.40 28.89
N ILE A 255 -16.35 -17.18 28.47
CA ILE A 255 -16.74 -15.98 29.19
C ILE A 255 -18.21 -15.75 28.81
N MET A 256 -19.06 -16.12 29.73
CA MET A 256 -20.50 -15.87 29.72
C MET A 256 -20.75 -14.35 29.68
N GLU A 257 -21.69 -13.97 28.82
CA GLU A 257 -22.62 -12.84 28.92
C GLU A 257 -22.12 -11.49 29.46
N ASP A 258 -21.82 -10.58 28.49
CA ASP A 258 -22.05 -9.14 28.72
C ASP A 258 -22.60 -8.43 27.46
N SER A 259 -23.35 -9.13 26.63
CA SER A 259 -24.02 -8.51 25.48
C SER A 259 -25.32 -7.77 25.83
N LYS A 260 -25.83 -7.93 27.06
CA LYS A 260 -27.05 -7.23 27.50
C LYS A 260 -26.82 -5.79 27.97
N SER A 261 -25.59 -5.45 28.41
CA SER A 261 -25.29 -4.10 28.87
C SER A 261 -25.06 -3.11 27.71
N ALA A 262 -24.55 -3.58 26.57
CA ALA A 262 -24.31 -2.71 25.40
C ALA A 262 -25.63 -2.23 24.76
N TYR A 263 -26.61 -3.10 24.61
CA TYR A 263 -27.93 -2.74 24.08
C TYR A 263 -28.72 -1.81 25.02
N GLN A 264 -28.52 -1.96 26.34
CA GLN A 264 -29.18 -1.13 27.33
C GLN A 264 -28.60 0.30 27.39
N TYR A 265 -27.31 0.46 27.04
CA TYR A 265 -26.69 1.79 26.90
C TYR A 265 -27.14 2.53 25.63
N GLU A 266 -27.29 1.83 24.49
CA GLU A 266 -27.82 2.46 23.27
C GLU A 266 -29.28 2.86 23.41
N GLU A 267 -30.10 2.02 24.03
CA GLU A 267 -31.53 2.31 24.26
C GLU A 267 -31.72 3.48 25.24
N SER A 268 -30.88 3.62 26.25
CA SER A 268 -30.91 4.75 27.17
C SER A 268 -30.43 6.07 26.52
N GLN A 269 -29.50 6.01 25.60
CA GLN A 269 -29.05 7.18 24.85
C GLN A 269 -30.12 7.67 23.85
N PHE A 270 -30.86 6.74 23.23
CA PHE A 270 -31.95 7.07 22.31
C PHE A 270 -33.15 7.71 23.03
N LEU A 271 -33.41 7.36 24.29
CA LEU A 271 -34.45 7.96 25.10
C LEU A 271 -34.08 9.33 25.65
N PHE A 272 -32.78 9.62 25.84
CA PHE A 272 -32.29 10.94 26.26
C PHE A 272 -32.36 11.99 25.16
N ASP A 273 -32.22 11.58 23.89
CA ASP A 273 -32.27 12.47 22.74
C ASP A 273 -33.71 12.91 22.36
N GLN A 274 -34.74 12.27 22.93
CA GLN A 274 -36.14 12.62 22.74
C GLN A 274 -36.72 13.60 23.79
N GLN A 275 -35.92 14.01 24.78
CA GLN A 275 -36.37 15.04 25.70
C GLN A 275 -36.18 16.43 25.07
N PRO A 276 -37.25 17.26 24.98
CA PRO A 276 -37.11 18.62 24.49
C PRO A 276 -36.13 19.38 25.38
N PRO A 277 -35.28 20.25 24.80
CA PRO A 277 -34.29 20.99 25.57
C PRO A 277 -34.99 21.79 26.69
N PRO A 278 -34.44 21.86 27.91
CA PRO A 278 -35.03 22.59 29.01
C PRO A 278 -35.28 24.02 28.61
N GLY A 279 -36.56 24.44 28.66
CA GLY A 279 -36.94 25.79 28.29
C GLY A 279 -36.19 26.83 29.11
N TYR A 280 -35.40 27.63 28.45
CA TYR A 280 -34.77 28.78 29.06
C TYR A 280 -35.86 29.74 29.60
N ARG A 281 -36.04 29.78 30.89
CA ARG A 281 -36.75 30.88 31.55
C ARG A 281 -35.88 32.13 31.45
N SER A 282 -36.22 33.04 30.55
CA SER A 282 -35.66 34.39 30.52
C SER A 282 -36.02 35.12 31.81
N THR A 283 -35.04 35.27 32.69
CA THR A 283 -35.15 36.22 33.80
C THR A 283 -34.93 37.64 33.25
N GLU A 284 -35.90 38.50 33.45
CA GLU A 284 -35.97 39.89 32.94
C GLU A 284 -34.90 40.86 33.51
N ASN A 285 -33.79 40.39 34.05
CA ASN A 285 -32.73 41.20 34.65
C ASN A 285 -31.35 40.94 34.03
N SER A 286 -31.22 41.04 32.69
CA SER A 286 -29.92 41.16 32.07
C SER A 286 -29.59 42.59 31.76
N PRO A 287 -28.44 43.17 32.23
CA PRO A 287 -28.06 44.51 31.91
C PRO A 287 -27.81 44.62 30.39
N ARG A 288 -28.50 45.61 29.77
CA ARG A 288 -28.30 45.99 28.35
C ARG A 288 -26.87 46.47 28.16
N LEU A 289 -26.04 45.67 27.46
CA LEU A 289 -24.77 46.14 26.94
C LEU A 289 -25.06 47.10 25.79
N SER A 290 -24.85 48.40 26.10
CA SER A 290 -24.90 49.47 25.10
C SER A 290 -23.77 49.34 24.11
N SER A 291 -24.17 49.30 22.84
CA SER A 291 -23.44 49.74 21.64
C SER A 291 -21.92 49.61 21.62
N VAL A 292 -21.44 48.42 21.16
CA VAL A 292 -20.15 48.32 20.50
C VAL A 292 -20.42 48.40 18.99
N LYS A 293 -19.96 49.49 18.36
CA LYS A 293 -19.93 49.62 16.90
C LYS A 293 -19.03 48.52 16.33
N VAL A 294 -19.62 47.50 15.68
CA VAL A 294 -18.89 46.52 14.87
C VAL A 294 -18.58 47.18 13.52
N PRO A 295 -17.32 47.18 13.04
CA PRO A 295 -17.00 47.63 11.69
C PRO A 295 -17.69 46.72 10.70
N SER A 296 -18.38 47.30 9.70
CA SER A 296 -19.02 46.59 8.60
C SER A 296 -17.98 45.80 7.80
N LEU A 297 -17.89 44.48 8.02
CA LEU A 297 -17.28 43.55 7.07
C LEU A 297 -18.24 43.42 5.88
N SER A 298 -17.78 43.84 4.72
CA SER A 298 -18.45 43.63 3.44
C SER A 298 -18.84 42.16 3.30
N MET A 299 -20.16 41.89 3.26
CA MET A 299 -20.69 40.61 2.89
C MET A 299 -20.16 40.23 1.49
N ARG A 300 -19.38 39.15 1.41
CA ARG A 300 -19.20 38.45 0.17
C ARG A 300 -20.53 37.80 -0.16
N GLU A 301 -21.10 38.18 -1.29
CA GLU A 301 -22.27 37.54 -1.86
C GLU A 301 -22.00 36.03 -2.01
N ASP A 302 -22.84 35.20 -1.39
CA ASP A 302 -22.88 33.77 -1.63
C ASP A 302 -23.30 33.52 -3.07
N PRO A 303 -22.63 32.60 -3.80
CA PRO A 303 -23.01 32.30 -5.17
C PRO A 303 -24.37 31.60 -5.20
N ASP A 304 -25.26 32.11 -6.07
CA ASP A 304 -26.59 31.61 -6.40
C ASP A 304 -26.61 30.08 -6.64
N PRO A 305 -27.44 29.30 -5.92
CA PRO A 305 -27.51 27.85 -6.05
C PRO A 305 -28.11 27.34 -7.38
N SER A 306 -28.50 28.21 -8.30
CA SER A 306 -29.14 27.86 -9.57
C SER A 306 -28.18 27.65 -10.75
N GLN A 307 -26.83 27.82 -10.58
CA GLN A 307 -25.91 27.54 -11.68
C GLN A 307 -25.42 26.08 -11.65
N PRO A 308 -25.65 25.29 -12.74
CA PRO A 308 -25.13 23.94 -12.82
C PRO A 308 -23.60 23.96 -12.85
N ALA A 309 -22.98 23.21 -11.92
CA ALA A 309 -21.55 23.03 -11.84
C ALA A 309 -20.98 22.58 -13.19
N LYS A 310 -20.20 23.44 -13.86
CA LYS A 310 -19.45 23.08 -15.07
C LYS A 310 -18.43 21.98 -14.75
N GLN A 311 -18.84 20.75 -14.87
CA GLN A 311 -17.95 19.61 -14.99
C GLN A 311 -17.32 19.61 -16.38
N SER A 312 -16.10 20.11 -16.48
CA SER A 312 -15.10 19.63 -17.46
C SER A 312 -13.74 20.23 -17.11
N ARG A 313 -13.08 19.65 -16.14
CA ARG A 313 -11.65 19.89 -15.98
C ARG A 313 -10.91 19.03 -16.99
N GLY A 314 -10.68 19.55 -18.18
CA GLY A 314 -9.89 18.90 -19.21
C GLY A 314 -8.48 18.55 -18.68
N PHE A 315 -7.98 17.43 -19.18
CA PHE A 315 -6.66 16.83 -18.88
C PHE A 315 -5.51 17.87 -18.87
N ALA A 316 -5.57 18.89 -19.74
CA ALA A 316 -4.58 19.96 -19.84
C ALA A 316 -4.46 20.87 -18.60
N LYS A 317 -5.50 21.01 -17.78
CA LYS A 317 -5.44 21.85 -16.55
C LYS A 317 -4.76 21.17 -15.37
N ALA A 318 -4.61 19.85 -15.40
CA ALA A 318 -3.88 19.11 -14.38
C ALA A 318 -2.35 19.24 -14.49
N PHE A 319 -1.85 19.58 -15.68
CA PHE A 319 -0.42 19.74 -15.94
C PHE A 319 -0.01 21.23 -15.89
N THR A 320 -0.07 21.81 -14.70
CA THR A 320 0.54 23.12 -14.49
C THR A 320 2.08 22.98 -14.54
N PRO A 321 2.84 24.03 -14.95
CA PRO A 321 4.30 23.99 -14.98
C PRO A 321 4.93 23.51 -13.67
N LYS A 322 4.30 23.83 -12.53
CA LYS A 322 4.75 23.35 -11.20
C LYS A 322 4.60 21.84 -11.04
N VAL A 323 3.50 21.26 -11.53
CA VAL A 323 3.27 19.82 -11.46
C VAL A 323 4.23 19.08 -12.38
N ILE A 324 4.49 19.60 -13.59
CA ILE A 324 5.48 19.03 -14.50
C ILE A 324 6.88 19.08 -13.90
N PHE A 325 7.24 20.21 -13.27
CA PHE A 325 8.55 20.34 -12.62
C PHE A 325 8.74 19.37 -11.45
N VAL A 326 7.70 19.16 -10.63
CA VAL A 326 7.72 18.18 -9.54
C VAL A 326 7.85 16.75 -10.08
N ILE A 327 7.12 16.41 -11.15
CA ILE A 327 7.21 15.10 -11.79
C ILE A 327 8.62 14.86 -12.34
N LEU A 328 9.20 15.83 -13.01
CA LEU A 328 10.57 15.75 -13.54
C LEU A 328 11.61 15.68 -12.42
N ALA A 329 11.47 16.47 -11.36
CA ALA A 329 12.39 16.43 -10.22
C ALA A 329 12.36 15.07 -9.50
N TYR A 330 11.18 14.47 -9.32
CA TYR A 330 11.06 13.12 -8.76
C TYR A 330 11.62 12.04 -9.70
N GLY A 331 11.42 12.20 -11.01
CA GLY A 331 11.97 11.25 -12.00
C GLY A 331 13.50 11.30 -12.15
N ILE A 332 14.16 12.40 -11.75
CA ILE A 332 15.62 12.52 -11.72
C ILE A 332 16.20 11.96 -10.41
N LEU A 333 15.45 11.99 -9.31
CA LEU A 333 15.88 11.53 -7.99
C LEU A 333 15.58 10.04 -7.73
N ALA A 334 14.75 9.40 -8.54
CA ALA A 334 14.45 7.97 -8.51
C ALA A 334 15.38 7.19 -9.46
#